data_f8365016e9c1c017ec135890122e3c6a
#
_entry.id   f8365016e9c1c017ec135890122e3c6a
#
_cell.length_a   1.000
_cell.length_b   1.000
_cell.length_c   1.000
_cell.angle_alpha   90.00
_cell.angle_beta   90.00
_cell.angle_gamma   90.00
#
_symmetry.space_group_name_H-M   'P 1'
#
loop_
_entity.id
_entity.type
_entity.pdbx_description
1 polymer ?
#
loop_
_entity_poly.entity_id
_entity_poly.type
_entity_poly.pdbx_seq_one_letter_code
_entity_poly.pdbx_strand_id
1 'polypeptide(L)'
;MSGNSRILIADDNAANRELLEAYLAQVECDIELAVDGQDTLDKAKSFQPDLILLDVMMPKLSGFEVCRNLKDDPQLSKIMVLMVTALNELGDIERAVKAGTDDFLSKPVNKLELLKRVELMLRLKDTTDELERLRRYIQGLEEQSGPHEK
;
A
#
# COMPACT_ATOMS: atom_id res chain seq x y z
N MET A 1 -5.25 -24.08 4.04
CA MET A 1 -6.05 -22.89 4.10
C MET A 1 -5.16 -21.69 4.45
N SER A 2 -5.38 -20.64 3.78
CA SER A 2 -4.62 -19.45 4.10
C SER A 2 -5.21 -18.76 5.31
N GLY A 3 -4.36 -18.09 6.07
CA GLY A 3 -4.83 -17.23 7.13
C GLY A 3 -5.42 -15.95 6.57
N ASN A 4 -5.60 -14.98 7.45
CA ASN A 4 -6.03 -13.67 7.02
C ASN A 4 -4.98 -13.02 6.12
N SER A 5 -5.42 -12.08 5.32
CA SER A 5 -4.50 -11.20 4.61
C SER A 5 -3.66 -10.43 5.62
N ARG A 6 -2.45 -10.07 5.24
CA ARG A 6 -1.52 -9.36 6.12
C ARG A 6 -1.24 -7.98 5.56
N ILE A 7 -1.41 -6.98 6.40
CA ILE A 7 -1.18 -5.58 6.01
C ILE A 7 -0.17 -4.97 6.97
N LEU A 8 0.87 -4.38 6.42
CA LEU A 8 1.86 -3.63 7.19
C LEU A 8 1.57 -2.14 7.02
N ILE A 9 1.43 -1.42 8.12
CA ILE A 9 1.21 0.02 8.10
C ILE A 9 2.51 0.69 8.51
N ALA A 10 3.11 1.44 7.60
CA ALA A 10 4.41 2.09 7.81
C ALA A 10 4.23 3.60 7.80
N ASP A 11 4.36 4.21 8.98
CA ASP A 11 4.23 5.64 9.15
C ASP A 11 4.92 5.99 10.47
N ASP A 12 5.69 7.06 10.51
CA ASP A 12 6.43 7.42 11.70
C ASP A 12 5.57 8.12 12.76
N ASN A 13 4.34 8.47 12.43
CA ASN A 13 3.44 9.18 13.33
C ASN A 13 2.45 8.20 13.95
N ALA A 14 2.46 8.11 15.28
CA ALA A 14 1.61 7.14 15.99
C ALA A 14 0.14 7.38 15.73
N ALA A 15 -0.29 8.65 15.69
CA ALA A 15 -1.70 8.95 15.46
C ALA A 15 -2.15 8.49 14.08
N ASN A 16 -1.28 8.65 13.07
CA ASN A 16 -1.60 8.18 11.72
C ASN A 16 -1.71 6.66 11.69
N ARG A 17 -0.78 5.97 12.37
CA ARG A 17 -0.86 4.50 12.42
C ARG A 17 -2.16 4.04 13.06
N GLU A 18 -2.54 4.67 14.17
CA GLU A 18 -3.77 4.32 14.85
C GLU A 18 -4.99 4.59 13.99
N LEU A 19 -4.99 5.71 13.27
CA LEU A 19 -6.11 6.05 12.40
C LEU A 19 -6.28 5.03 11.29
N LEU A 20 -5.18 4.67 10.62
CA LEU A 20 -5.26 3.70 9.54
C LEU A 20 -5.67 2.34 10.05
N GLU A 21 -5.16 1.95 11.21
CA GLU A 21 -5.55 0.68 11.81
C GLU A 21 -7.03 0.66 12.13
N ALA A 22 -7.56 1.78 12.66
CA ALA A 22 -8.98 1.89 12.96
C ALA A 22 -9.82 1.81 11.69
N TYR A 23 -9.37 2.45 10.61
CA TYR A 23 -10.09 2.39 9.35
C TYR A 23 -10.16 0.97 8.80
N LEU A 24 -9.13 0.17 9.08
CA LEU A 24 -9.07 -1.21 8.56
C LEU A 24 -9.74 -2.23 9.48
N ALA A 25 -10.34 -1.77 10.57
CA ALA A 25 -10.89 -2.70 11.57
C ALA A 25 -11.95 -3.64 11.00
N GLN A 26 -12.64 -3.22 9.93
CA GLN A 26 -13.68 -4.05 9.33
C GLN A 26 -13.15 -4.97 8.22
N VAL A 27 -11.85 -4.91 7.94
CA VAL A 27 -11.22 -5.80 6.96
C VAL A 27 -10.64 -6.98 7.71
N GLU A 28 -10.89 -8.19 7.21
CA GLU A 28 -10.32 -9.39 7.83
C GLU A 28 -8.85 -9.49 7.47
N CYS A 29 -8.00 -8.98 8.34
CA CYS A 29 -6.57 -8.96 8.09
C CYS A 29 -5.81 -8.91 9.41
N ASP A 30 -4.58 -9.40 9.35
CA ASP A 30 -3.62 -9.23 10.44
C ASP A 30 -2.81 -7.97 10.12
N ILE A 31 -2.60 -7.14 11.13
CA ILE A 31 -1.93 -5.86 10.94
C ILE A 31 -0.66 -5.82 11.78
N GLU A 32 0.43 -5.36 11.16
CA GLU A 32 1.67 -5.06 11.84
C GLU A 32 1.99 -3.59 11.56
N LEU A 33 2.73 -2.96 12.47
CA LEU A 33 3.04 -1.53 12.36
C LEU A 33 4.54 -1.35 12.26
N ALA A 34 4.98 -0.43 11.39
CA ALA A 34 6.38 -0.06 11.26
C ALA A 34 6.52 1.45 11.47
N VAL A 35 7.59 1.87 12.13
CA VAL A 35 7.73 3.24 12.58
C VAL A 35 8.73 4.06 11.75
N ASP A 36 9.51 3.41 10.91
CA ASP A 36 10.44 4.11 10.00
C ASP A 36 10.75 3.19 8.82
N GLY A 37 11.57 3.70 7.89
CA GLY A 37 11.84 2.95 6.67
C GLY A 37 12.59 1.65 6.91
N GLN A 38 13.58 1.66 7.81
CA GLN A 38 14.33 0.44 8.09
C GLN A 38 13.43 -0.60 8.76
N ASP A 39 12.61 -0.17 9.71
CA ASP A 39 11.66 -1.05 10.38
C ASP A 39 10.71 -1.67 9.37
N THR A 40 10.31 -0.86 8.37
CA THR A 40 9.42 -1.36 7.31
C THR A 40 10.07 -2.49 6.52
N LEU A 41 11.34 -2.32 6.14
CA LEU A 41 12.03 -3.37 5.39
C LEU A 41 12.22 -4.63 6.24
N ASP A 42 12.56 -4.45 7.51
CA ASP A 42 12.73 -5.58 8.41
C ASP A 42 11.43 -6.36 8.54
N LYS A 43 10.32 -5.66 8.73
CA LYS A 43 9.04 -6.32 8.92
C LYS A 43 8.46 -6.86 7.63
N ALA A 44 8.84 -6.29 6.49
CA ALA A 44 8.46 -6.87 5.21
C ALA A 44 9.01 -8.30 5.10
N LYS A 45 10.22 -8.50 5.62
CA LYS A 45 10.83 -9.84 5.59
C LYS A 45 10.23 -10.78 6.62
N SER A 46 10.00 -10.28 7.85
CA SER A 46 9.54 -11.15 8.94
C SER A 46 8.05 -11.40 8.92
N PHE A 47 7.26 -10.38 8.62
CA PHE A 47 5.81 -10.49 8.62
C PHE A 47 5.26 -11.00 7.29
N GLN A 48 5.98 -10.75 6.21
CA GLN A 48 5.57 -11.14 4.86
C GLN A 48 4.16 -10.62 4.53
N PRO A 49 3.98 -9.30 4.52
CA PRO A 49 2.66 -8.74 4.25
C PRO A 49 2.25 -8.94 2.80
N ASP A 50 0.95 -8.95 2.56
CA ASP A 50 0.42 -8.91 1.20
C ASP A 50 0.40 -7.49 0.68
N LEU A 51 0.25 -6.52 1.57
CA LEU A 51 0.10 -5.12 1.21
C LEU A 51 0.77 -4.26 2.27
N ILE A 52 1.47 -3.22 1.82
CA ILE A 52 2.05 -2.22 2.73
C ILE A 52 1.39 -0.88 2.44
N LEU A 53 0.83 -0.26 3.49
CA LEU A 53 0.43 1.14 3.44
C LEU A 53 1.65 1.94 3.86
N LEU A 54 2.19 2.75 2.97
CA LEU A 54 3.54 3.29 3.12
C LEU A 54 3.54 4.79 3.01
N ASP A 55 3.94 5.47 4.09
CA ASP A 55 4.15 6.92 4.05
C ASP A 55 5.51 7.21 3.44
N VAL A 56 5.59 8.33 2.71
CA VAL A 56 6.84 8.77 2.10
C VAL A 56 7.75 9.45 3.11
N MET A 57 7.17 10.22 4.02
CA MET A 57 7.93 11.07 4.95
C MET A 57 8.28 10.31 6.21
N MET A 58 9.32 9.49 6.14
CA MET A 58 9.78 8.72 7.29
C MET A 58 11.27 8.92 7.51
N PRO A 59 11.75 8.82 8.77
CA PRO A 59 13.18 8.90 9.03
C PRO A 59 13.91 7.65 8.54
N LYS A 60 15.20 7.75 8.43
CA LYS A 60 16.15 6.73 7.99
C LYS A 60 16.06 6.44 6.51
N LEU A 61 14.93 5.95 6.02
CA LEU A 61 14.70 5.74 4.60
C LEU A 61 13.35 6.32 4.26
N SER A 62 13.27 7.09 3.19
CA SER A 62 11.98 7.60 2.72
C SER A 62 11.13 6.47 2.17
N GLY A 63 9.83 6.71 2.05
CA GLY A 63 8.94 5.72 1.45
C GLY A 63 9.31 5.40 0.01
N PHE A 64 9.84 6.37 -0.74
CA PHE A 64 10.31 6.09 -2.11
C PHE A 64 11.44 5.07 -2.10
N GLU A 65 12.39 5.24 -1.18
CA GLU A 65 13.51 4.31 -1.08
C GLU A 65 13.07 2.94 -0.63
N VAL A 66 12.16 2.89 0.35
CA VAL A 66 11.61 1.62 0.82
C VAL A 66 10.91 0.89 -0.32
N CYS A 67 10.08 1.58 -1.07
CA CYS A 67 9.34 0.99 -2.17
C CYS A 67 10.30 0.43 -3.22
N ARG A 68 11.33 1.20 -3.58
CA ARG A 68 12.31 0.74 -4.56
C ARG A 68 13.03 -0.50 -4.06
N ASN A 69 13.43 -0.50 -2.79
CA ASN A 69 14.12 -1.67 -2.23
C ASN A 69 13.23 -2.90 -2.25
N LEU A 70 11.95 -2.74 -1.94
CA LEU A 70 11.02 -3.85 -2.00
C LEU A 70 10.90 -4.40 -3.42
N LYS A 71 10.72 -3.50 -4.38
CA LYS A 71 10.49 -3.94 -5.76
C LYS A 71 11.73 -4.52 -6.42
N ASP A 72 12.91 -4.12 -5.94
CA ASP A 72 14.17 -4.65 -6.48
C ASP A 72 14.55 -6.00 -5.87
N ASP A 73 13.93 -6.40 -4.77
CA ASP A 73 14.24 -7.65 -4.10
C ASP A 73 13.31 -8.74 -4.64
N PRO A 74 13.85 -9.79 -5.25
CA PRO A 74 13.00 -10.84 -5.85
C PRO A 74 12.05 -11.50 -4.85
N GLN A 75 12.42 -11.55 -3.58
CA GLN A 75 11.58 -12.19 -2.58
C GLN A 75 10.47 -11.26 -2.08
N LEU A 76 10.63 -9.95 -2.24
CA LEU A 76 9.69 -8.96 -1.71
C LEU A 76 8.93 -8.22 -2.80
N SER A 77 9.29 -8.41 -4.07
CA SER A 77 8.74 -7.60 -5.15
C SER A 77 7.25 -7.82 -5.37
N LYS A 78 6.72 -8.94 -4.91
CA LYS A 78 5.29 -9.21 -5.08
C LYS A 78 4.42 -8.51 -4.05
N ILE A 79 5.01 -7.99 -2.98
CA ILE A 79 4.26 -7.24 -1.99
C ILE A 79 3.70 -5.99 -2.67
N MET A 80 2.40 -5.79 -2.55
CA MET A 80 1.79 -4.60 -3.11
C MET A 80 2.02 -3.41 -2.20
N VAL A 81 2.22 -2.23 -2.79
CA VAL A 81 2.50 -1.01 -2.05
C VAL A 81 1.46 0.05 -2.41
N LEU A 82 0.80 0.56 -1.39
CA LEU A 82 -0.11 1.69 -1.52
C LEU A 82 0.50 2.84 -0.73
N MET A 83 1.00 3.86 -1.42
CA MET A 83 1.55 5.02 -0.75
C MET A 83 0.42 5.90 -0.21
N VAL A 84 0.54 6.30 1.05
CA VAL A 84 -0.45 7.11 1.73
C VAL A 84 0.28 8.30 2.33
N THR A 85 0.29 9.44 1.65
CA THR A 85 1.18 10.53 2.02
C THR A 85 0.55 11.89 1.72
N ALA A 86 1.07 12.92 2.39
CA ALA A 86 0.64 14.30 2.15
C ALA A 86 1.21 14.87 0.86
N LEU A 87 2.19 14.21 0.27
CA LEU A 87 2.81 14.67 -0.98
C LEU A 87 1.83 14.46 -2.13
N ASN A 88 1.54 15.53 -2.88
CA ASN A 88 0.56 15.44 -3.94
C ASN A 88 0.91 16.26 -5.17
N GLU A 89 2.17 16.73 -5.27
CA GLU A 89 2.60 17.45 -6.45
C GLU A 89 2.98 16.46 -7.56
N LEU A 90 2.97 16.94 -8.78
CA LEU A 90 3.24 16.08 -9.93
C LEU A 90 4.60 15.38 -9.82
N GLY A 91 5.61 16.10 -9.35
CA GLY A 91 6.95 15.50 -9.19
C GLY A 91 6.94 14.36 -8.18
N ASP A 92 6.14 14.49 -7.13
CA ASP A 92 6.02 13.42 -6.11
C ASP A 92 5.36 12.20 -6.69
N ILE A 93 4.34 12.39 -7.52
CA ILE A 93 3.65 11.28 -8.17
C ILE A 93 4.62 10.56 -9.10
N GLU A 94 5.42 11.32 -9.86
CA GLU A 94 6.40 10.71 -10.75
C GLU A 94 7.42 9.89 -9.97
N ARG A 95 7.87 10.40 -8.82
CA ARG A 95 8.80 9.65 -7.98
C ARG A 95 8.19 8.36 -7.45
N ALA A 96 6.92 8.41 -7.08
CA ALA A 96 6.22 7.21 -6.61
C ALA A 96 6.14 6.17 -7.71
N VAL A 97 5.80 6.58 -8.91
CA VAL A 97 5.70 5.68 -10.06
C VAL A 97 7.07 5.06 -10.35
N LYS A 98 8.12 5.87 -10.35
CA LYS A 98 9.47 5.37 -10.60
C LYS A 98 9.94 4.41 -9.52
N ALA A 99 9.46 4.59 -8.29
CA ALA A 99 9.81 3.69 -7.19
C ALA A 99 9.04 2.36 -7.27
N GLY A 100 8.02 2.30 -8.12
CA GLY A 100 7.29 1.05 -8.34
C GLY A 100 6.05 0.88 -7.48
N THR A 101 5.50 1.98 -6.94
CA THR A 101 4.28 1.87 -6.15
C THR A 101 3.12 1.35 -7.00
N ASP A 102 2.23 0.60 -6.36
CA ASP A 102 1.08 0.06 -7.07
C ASP A 102 -0.07 1.07 -7.12
N ASP A 103 -0.17 1.94 -6.11
CA ASP A 103 -1.14 3.03 -6.14
C ASP A 103 -0.72 4.08 -5.11
N PHE A 104 -1.48 5.15 -5.02
CA PHE A 104 -1.10 6.33 -4.27
C PHE A 104 -2.37 7.01 -3.76
N LEU A 105 -2.43 7.33 -2.48
CA LEU A 105 -3.51 8.11 -1.88
C LEU A 105 -2.94 9.31 -1.17
N SER A 106 -3.58 10.46 -1.33
CA SER A 106 -3.17 11.69 -0.65
C SER A 106 -3.82 11.79 0.72
N LYS A 107 -3.08 12.32 1.68
CA LYS A 107 -3.65 12.68 2.98
C LYS A 107 -4.36 14.03 2.86
N PRO A 108 -5.43 14.24 3.60
CA PRO A 108 -6.03 13.35 4.59
C PRO A 108 -6.75 12.19 3.92
N VAL A 109 -6.65 11.01 4.51
CA VAL A 109 -7.17 9.80 3.91
C VAL A 109 -8.67 9.73 4.10
N ASN A 110 -9.39 9.46 3.02
CA ASN A 110 -10.82 9.17 3.08
C ASN A 110 -10.99 7.69 3.37
N LYS A 111 -11.75 7.37 4.42
CA LYS A 111 -11.89 5.99 4.87
C LYS A 111 -12.46 5.09 3.78
N LEU A 112 -13.51 5.54 3.11
CA LEU A 112 -14.16 4.73 2.09
C LEU A 112 -13.22 4.46 0.92
N GLU A 113 -12.50 5.49 0.49
CA GLU A 113 -11.54 5.33 -0.60
C GLU A 113 -10.44 4.35 -0.22
N LEU A 114 -9.90 4.47 0.98
CA LEU A 114 -8.87 3.56 1.45
C LEU A 114 -9.38 2.13 1.44
N LEU A 115 -10.57 1.90 1.98
CA LEU A 115 -11.13 0.55 2.04
C LEU A 115 -11.33 -0.04 0.66
N LYS A 116 -11.81 0.75 -0.28
CA LYS A 116 -11.99 0.25 -1.65
C LYS A 116 -10.68 -0.17 -2.29
N ARG A 117 -9.63 0.65 -2.09
CA ARG A 117 -8.31 0.32 -2.65
C ARG A 117 -7.73 -0.92 -2.01
N VAL A 118 -7.82 -1.00 -0.67
CA VAL A 118 -7.27 -2.14 0.06
C VAL A 118 -7.98 -3.42 -0.37
N GLU A 119 -9.31 -3.40 -0.42
CA GLU A 119 -10.05 -4.59 -0.80
C GLU A 119 -9.72 -5.05 -2.20
N LEU A 120 -9.60 -4.09 -3.13
CA LEU A 120 -9.25 -4.44 -4.50
C LEU A 120 -7.86 -5.05 -4.57
N MET A 121 -6.90 -4.44 -3.88
CA MET A 121 -5.53 -4.96 -3.90
C MET A 121 -5.45 -6.35 -3.29
N LEU A 122 -6.16 -6.59 -2.19
CA LEU A 122 -6.11 -7.88 -1.54
C LEU A 122 -6.73 -8.97 -2.41
N ARG A 123 -7.70 -8.63 -3.25
CA ARG A 123 -8.25 -9.60 -4.20
C ARG A 123 -7.25 -10.02 -5.25
N LEU A 124 -6.23 -9.20 -5.49
CA LEU A 124 -5.24 -9.48 -6.53
C LEU A 124 -3.95 -10.07 -5.98
N LYS A 125 -3.88 -10.33 -4.68
CA LYS A 125 -2.61 -10.72 -4.05
C LYS A 125 -2.04 -12.02 -4.58
N ASP A 126 -2.88 -12.91 -5.08
CA ASP A 126 -2.43 -14.20 -5.60
C ASP A 126 -2.08 -14.16 -7.08
N THR A 127 -2.29 -13.01 -7.74
CA THR A 127 -1.95 -12.86 -9.16
C THR A 127 -0.47 -12.56 -9.29
N THR A 128 0.28 -13.45 -9.93
CA THR A 128 1.73 -13.30 -10.02
C THR A 128 2.18 -12.63 -11.30
N ASP A 129 1.36 -12.60 -12.33
CA ASP A 129 1.67 -11.94 -13.59
C ASP A 129 1.42 -10.44 -13.41
N GLU A 130 2.48 -9.64 -13.52
CA GLU A 130 2.38 -8.20 -13.26
C GLU A 130 1.43 -7.51 -14.23
N LEU A 131 1.48 -7.90 -15.51
CA LEU A 131 0.61 -7.28 -16.49
C LEU A 131 -0.85 -7.61 -16.22
N GLU A 132 -1.11 -8.87 -15.91
CA GLU A 132 -2.47 -9.29 -15.58
C GLU A 132 -2.98 -8.59 -14.34
N ARG A 133 -2.12 -8.47 -13.31
CA ARG A 133 -2.50 -7.79 -12.08
C ARG A 133 -2.84 -6.33 -12.35
N LEU A 134 -2.01 -5.65 -13.12
CA LEU A 134 -2.25 -4.24 -13.43
C LEU A 134 -3.57 -4.07 -14.20
N ARG A 135 -3.79 -4.92 -15.19
CA ARG A 135 -4.99 -4.84 -15.99
C ARG A 135 -6.24 -5.04 -15.15
N ARG A 136 -6.21 -6.01 -14.25
CA ARG A 136 -7.35 -6.29 -13.38
C ARG A 136 -7.56 -5.18 -12.37
N TYR A 137 -6.48 -4.55 -11.90
CA TYR A 137 -6.60 -3.44 -10.97
C TYR A 137 -7.27 -2.25 -11.63
N ILE A 138 -6.85 -1.92 -12.84
CA ILE A 138 -7.45 -0.82 -13.58
C ILE A 138 -8.92 -1.09 -13.83
N GLN A 139 -9.25 -2.30 -14.23
CA GLN A 139 -10.65 -2.67 -14.47
C GLN A 139 -11.47 -2.51 -13.19
N GLY A 140 -10.93 -2.93 -12.04
CA GLY A 140 -11.61 -2.78 -10.77
C GLY A 140 -11.85 -1.34 -10.41
N LEU A 141 -10.88 -0.46 -10.68
CA LEU A 141 -11.05 0.95 -10.42
C LEU A 141 -12.16 1.54 -11.28
N GLU A 142 -12.24 1.13 -12.54
CA GLU A 142 -13.28 1.60 -13.43
C GLU A 142 -14.66 1.14 -12.94
N GLU A 143 -14.75 -0.08 -12.46
CA GLU A 143 -16.00 -0.59 -11.92
C GLU A 143 -16.42 0.15 -10.68
N GLN A 144 -15.47 0.50 -9.81
CA GLN A 144 -15.77 1.26 -8.60
C GLN A 144 -16.23 2.67 -8.93
N SER A 145 -15.64 3.27 -9.96
CA SER A 145 -16.08 4.58 -10.43
C SER A 145 -17.47 4.50 -11.03
N GLY A 146 -17.71 3.40 -11.78
CA GLY A 146 -19.02 3.04 -12.18
C GLY A 146 -19.66 3.96 -13.21
N PRO A 147 -20.89 3.63 -13.55
CA PRO A 147 -21.63 4.43 -14.53
C PRO A 147 -22.27 5.67 -13.93
N HIS A 148 -22.05 5.93 -12.68
CA HIS A 148 -22.74 7.02 -12.00
C HIS A 148 -22.31 8.39 -12.50
N GLU A 149 -21.22 8.47 -13.18
CA GLU A 149 -20.72 9.77 -13.63
C GLU A 149 -21.50 10.32 -14.78
N LYS A 150 -22.50 9.65 -15.18
CA LYS A 150 -23.31 10.18 -16.25
C LYS A 150 -23.96 11.46 -15.87
#